data_fec3590228c04eef0b221f151d539392
#
_entry.id   fec3590228c04eef0b221f151d539392
#
_cell.length_a   1.000
_cell.length_b   1.000
_cell.length_c   1.000
_cell.angle_alpha   90.00
_cell.angle_beta   90.00
_cell.angle_gamma   90.00
#
_symmetry.space_group_name_H-M   'P 1'
#
loop_
_entity.id
_entity.type
_entity.pdbx_description
1 polymer ?
#
loop_
_entity_poly.entity_id
_entity_poly.type
_entity_poly.pdbx_seq_one_letter_code
_entity_poly.pdbx_strand_id
1 'polypeptide(L)'
;MTEPVLVWLRQDLRLADQAAFVAAAAEGPVIPVYVLDDETPRHRRMGWASRWWLHHSLTSLAADLRKAGSRLVLRRGRADEQLRALAQATGAWRVHALGHAEPWWRNAERSVAKSLDLVLHPGQYLVPPGTLRTGSGQPYRIYTPFWRTLVQHMPPPLPVPAPDLSAPVQWPASDDLNDWQLLPTAPDWAGGMRQEWTPGEAGAQARLDRFAECAARYGTARNLPSQAGTSKLSPHLHFGEISVARVWHAMAGAGGSVEVFLGELGWRDYAANVLWQFPDYATANAKPAFDRMDWRDAPDDVRAWERGMTGYPIVDAGMRELWATGWMHNRVRMIAASFLVKHLCVDWREGERWFWDTLVDADHAANAVNWQWTAGTGVDAQMFVRIMAPLVQSPKFDCGDYIRRWVPELAHLPDPLIHDPPLRPRGYPAPIIGHVEARARALAAHDRLKADI
;
A
#
# COMPACT_ATOMS: atom_id res chain seq x y z
N MET A 1 4.39 -22.98 36.19
CA MET A 1 3.62 -22.54 35.01
C MET A 1 4.56 -21.65 34.23
N THR A 2 4.71 -21.88 32.93
CA THR A 2 5.52 -21.00 32.05
C THR A 2 4.85 -19.64 31.93
N GLU A 3 5.61 -18.58 32.08
CA GLU A 3 5.15 -17.20 31.89
C GLU A 3 4.72 -16.97 30.45
N PRO A 4 3.66 -16.18 30.19
CA PRO A 4 3.23 -15.92 28.83
C PRO A 4 4.19 -15.00 28.07
N VAL A 5 4.10 -15.04 26.73
CA VAL A 5 4.80 -14.12 25.82
C VAL A 5 3.78 -13.36 24.98
N LEU A 6 4.12 -12.11 24.61
CA LEU A 6 3.28 -11.28 23.77
C LEU A 6 3.69 -11.43 22.30
N VAL A 7 2.74 -11.48 21.39
CA VAL A 7 2.97 -11.29 19.95
C VAL A 7 2.34 -9.97 19.53
N TRP A 8 3.18 -8.98 19.25
CA TRP A 8 2.75 -7.66 18.84
C TRP A 8 2.55 -7.59 17.35
N LEU A 9 1.30 -7.56 16.92
CA LEU A 9 0.83 -7.50 15.54
C LEU A 9 0.66 -6.05 15.06
N ARG A 10 0.94 -5.83 13.77
CA ARG A 10 0.77 -4.52 13.10
C ARG A 10 0.20 -4.70 11.70
N GLN A 11 1.05 -4.73 10.66
CA GLN A 11 0.70 -5.02 9.27
C GLN A 11 1.13 -6.47 8.91
N ASP A 12 0.79 -7.40 9.77
CA ASP A 12 1.18 -8.81 9.70
C ASP A 12 0.05 -9.71 10.25
N LEU A 13 -1.19 -9.40 9.83
CA LEU A 13 -2.45 -9.91 10.39
C LEU A 13 -2.79 -11.30 9.82
N ARG A 14 -1.95 -12.30 10.12
CA ARG A 14 -2.11 -13.71 9.73
C ARG A 14 -1.58 -14.66 10.80
N LEU A 15 -1.98 -15.92 10.73
CA LEU A 15 -1.45 -17.01 11.55
C LEU A 15 -0.41 -17.86 10.80
N ALA A 16 -0.70 -18.19 9.54
CA ALA A 16 0.22 -18.99 8.74
C ALA A 16 1.44 -18.17 8.31
N ASP A 17 2.61 -18.80 8.32
CA ASP A 17 3.89 -18.19 7.91
C ASP A 17 4.20 -16.88 8.65
N GLN A 18 3.98 -16.89 9.97
CA GLN A 18 4.18 -15.74 10.86
C GLN A 18 5.25 -16.08 11.90
N ALA A 19 6.48 -15.64 11.64
CA ALA A 19 7.65 -16.03 12.41
C ALA A 19 7.57 -15.63 13.91
N ALA A 20 6.89 -14.54 14.25
CA ALA A 20 6.70 -14.14 15.64
C ALA A 20 5.76 -15.11 16.39
N PHE A 21 4.70 -15.62 15.73
CA PHE A 21 3.86 -16.66 16.33
C PHE A 21 4.60 -18.00 16.50
N VAL A 22 5.38 -18.39 15.49
CA VAL A 22 6.17 -19.64 15.55
C VAL A 22 7.17 -19.59 16.72
N ALA A 23 7.90 -18.49 16.88
CA ALA A 23 8.84 -18.31 17.96
C ALA A 23 8.14 -18.25 19.34
N ALA A 24 7.08 -17.48 19.46
CA ALA A 24 6.33 -17.33 20.70
C ALA A 24 5.72 -18.66 21.18
N ALA A 25 5.14 -19.47 20.26
CA ALA A 25 4.55 -20.77 20.57
C ALA A 25 5.57 -21.77 21.11
N ALA A 26 6.83 -21.65 20.74
CA ALA A 26 7.92 -22.51 21.24
C ALA A 26 8.36 -22.13 22.68
N GLU A 27 8.06 -20.92 23.15
CA GLU A 27 8.49 -20.41 24.45
C GLU A 27 7.44 -20.55 25.55
N GLY A 28 6.15 -20.49 25.21
CA GLY A 28 5.09 -20.62 26.20
C GLY A 28 3.69 -20.19 25.73
N PRO A 29 2.79 -19.92 26.66
CA PRO A 29 1.45 -19.42 26.33
C PRO A 29 1.53 -18.08 25.61
N VAL A 30 0.76 -17.94 24.50
CA VAL A 30 0.84 -16.78 23.60
C VAL A 30 -0.34 -15.83 23.80
N ILE A 31 -0.04 -14.55 23.94
CA ILE A 31 -1.03 -13.47 23.97
C ILE A 31 -0.85 -12.63 22.69
N PRO A 32 -1.67 -12.84 21.65
CA PRO A 32 -1.68 -12.00 20.44
C PRO A 32 -2.24 -10.61 20.77
N VAL A 33 -1.52 -9.55 20.42
CA VAL A 33 -1.87 -8.17 20.75
C VAL A 33 -1.85 -7.31 19.49
N TYR A 34 -2.92 -6.57 19.25
CA TYR A 34 -2.92 -5.46 18.30
C TYR A 34 -3.12 -4.14 19.07
N VAL A 35 -2.26 -3.16 18.82
CA VAL A 35 -2.37 -1.82 19.41
C VAL A 35 -2.70 -0.82 18.32
N LEU A 36 -3.87 -0.19 18.38
CA LEU A 36 -4.22 0.95 17.53
C LEU A 36 -3.49 2.19 18.07
N ASP A 37 -2.33 2.46 17.51
CA ASP A 37 -1.48 3.60 17.85
C ASP A 37 -1.67 4.72 16.82
N ASP A 38 -2.55 5.66 17.12
CA ASP A 38 -2.78 6.87 16.31
C ASP A 38 -1.88 8.05 16.75
N GLU A 39 -1.05 7.87 17.79
CA GLU A 39 -0.24 8.93 18.38
C GLU A 39 1.19 8.94 17.84
N THR A 40 1.83 7.77 17.75
CA THR A 40 3.22 7.65 17.28
C THR A 40 3.40 8.10 15.84
N PRO A 41 2.49 7.80 14.87
CA PRO A 41 2.56 8.29 13.51
C PRO A 41 2.28 9.80 13.37
N ARG A 42 1.72 10.46 14.37
CA ARG A 42 1.36 11.89 14.35
C ARG A 42 0.46 12.24 13.16
N HIS A 43 0.97 13.04 12.19
CA HIS A 43 0.26 13.46 10.98
C HIS A 43 0.09 12.34 9.93
N ARG A 44 0.72 11.18 10.15
CA ARG A 44 0.60 9.99 9.26
C ARG A 44 -0.32 8.92 9.85
N ARG A 45 -1.36 9.32 10.56
CA ARG A 45 -2.42 8.40 10.96
C ARG A 45 -2.96 7.63 9.76
N MET A 46 -3.39 6.41 10.02
CA MET A 46 -4.00 5.55 8.99
C MET A 46 -5.20 6.24 8.35
N GLY A 47 -5.26 6.23 7.02
CA GLY A 47 -6.36 6.78 6.23
C GLY A 47 -7.68 5.99 6.42
N TRP A 48 -8.80 6.60 6.02
CA TRP A 48 -10.13 6.01 6.26
C TRP A 48 -10.36 4.69 5.53
N ALA A 49 -9.90 4.54 4.29
CA ALA A 49 -10.01 3.28 3.56
C ALA A 49 -9.22 2.15 4.26
N SER A 50 -8.01 2.46 4.74
CA SER A 50 -7.20 1.52 5.50
C SER A 50 -7.81 1.19 6.87
N ARG A 51 -8.49 2.13 7.54
CA ARG A 51 -9.23 1.87 8.80
C ARG A 51 -10.39 0.92 8.57
N TRP A 52 -11.15 1.11 7.48
CA TRP A 52 -12.20 0.17 7.10
C TRP A 52 -11.62 -1.24 6.89
N TRP A 53 -10.52 -1.37 6.17
CA TRP A 53 -9.85 -2.67 5.96
C TRP A 53 -9.39 -3.28 7.28
N LEU A 54 -8.73 -2.50 8.12
CA LEU A 54 -8.24 -2.93 9.43
C LEU A 54 -9.35 -3.54 10.29
N HIS A 55 -10.53 -2.91 10.35
CA HIS A 55 -11.66 -3.45 11.12
C HIS A 55 -12.00 -4.88 10.68
N HIS A 56 -12.13 -5.09 9.38
CA HIS A 56 -12.49 -6.41 8.84
C HIS A 56 -11.34 -7.42 8.98
N SER A 57 -10.11 -7.00 8.80
CA SER A 57 -8.93 -7.82 8.99
C SER A 57 -8.77 -8.31 10.44
N LEU A 58 -8.94 -7.41 11.42
CA LEU A 58 -8.91 -7.78 12.84
C LEU A 58 -10.09 -8.69 13.23
N THR A 59 -11.26 -8.46 12.65
CA THR A 59 -12.45 -9.34 12.85
C THR A 59 -12.14 -10.75 12.35
N SER A 60 -11.56 -10.89 11.15
CA SER A 60 -11.16 -12.18 10.58
C SER A 60 -10.10 -12.87 11.44
N LEU A 61 -9.02 -12.16 11.78
CA LEU A 61 -7.94 -12.71 12.60
C LEU A 61 -8.44 -13.14 13.99
N ALA A 62 -9.31 -12.35 14.63
CA ALA A 62 -9.90 -12.72 15.91
C ALA A 62 -10.76 -13.99 15.82
N ALA A 63 -11.44 -14.22 14.69
CA ALA A 63 -12.18 -15.45 14.45
C ALA A 63 -11.24 -16.65 14.27
N ASP A 64 -10.14 -16.49 13.53
CA ASP A 64 -9.17 -17.56 13.30
C ASP A 64 -8.37 -17.91 14.55
N LEU A 65 -7.99 -16.92 15.37
CA LEU A 65 -7.40 -17.16 16.70
C LEU A 65 -8.34 -17.94 17.62
N ARG A 66 -9.65 -17.63 17.62
CA ARG A 66 -10.63 -18.38 18.42
C ARG A 66 -10.74 -19.84 17.98
N LYS A 67 -10.71 -20.12 16.68
CA LYS A 67 -10.65 -21.51 16.16
C LYS A 67 -9.38 -22.24 16.61
N ALA A 68 -8.27 -21.52 16.73
CA ALA A 68 -7.00 -22.04 17.23
C ALA A 68 -6.92 -22.12 18.78
N GLY A 69 -8.03 -21.91 19.50
CA GLY A 69 -8.06 -21.96 20.98
C GLY A 69 -7.45 -20.74 21.67
N SER A 70 -7.23 -19.66 20.93
CA SER A 70 -6.62 -18.40 21.40
C SER A 70 -7.58 -17.23 21.24
N ARG A 71 -7.13 -16.00 21.52
CA ARG A 71 -7.92 -14.79 21.26
C ARG A 71 -7.01 -13.59 20.98
N LEU A 72 -7.50 -12.63 20.20
CA LEU A 72 -6.85 -11.36 19.97
C LEU A 72 -7.14 -10.40 21.13
N VAL A 73 -6.08 -9.80 21.67
CA VAL A 73 -6.16 -8.71 22.64
C VAL A 73 -5.99 -7.39 21.90
N LEU A 74 -6.98 -6.51 22.04
CA LEU A 74 -7.04 -5.20 21.42
C LEU A 74 -6.73 -4.11 22.43
N ARG A 75 -5.89 -3.14 22.06
CA ARG A 75 -5.55 -1.97 22.87
C ARG A 75 -5.49 -0.72 22.00
N ARG A 76 -5.83 0.42 22.54
CA ARG A 76 -5.69 1.73 21.90
C ARG A 76 -4.74 2.61 22.70
N GLY A 77 -3.88 3.37 22.01
CA GLY A 77 -2.90 4.29 22.58
C GLY A 77 -1.49 3.99 22.11
N ARG A 78 -0.50 4.55 22.76
CA ARG A 78 0.91 4.34 22.39
C ARG A 78 1.33 2.89 22.61
N ALA A 79 1.94 2.30 21.58
CA ALA A 79 2.32 0.89 21.60
C ALA A 79 3.25 0.52 22.76
N ASP A 80 4.26 1.37 23.06
CA ASP A 80 5.22 1.14 24.14
C ASP A 80 4.55 1.16 25.53
N GLU A 81 3.55 2.00 25.74
CA GLU A 81 2.80 2.08 27.00
C GLU A 81 1.86 0.88 27.16
N GLN A 82 1.12 0.53 26.10
CA GLN A 82 0.15 -0.56 26.13
C GLN A 82 0.83 -1.93 26.30
N LEU A 83 1.92 -2.18 25.58
CA LEU A 83 2.68 -3.43 25.73
C LEU A 83 3.30 -3.57 27.11
N ARG A 84 3.82 -2.49 27.69
CA ARG A 84 4.34 -2.49 29.07
C ARG A 84 3.24 -2.78 30.10
N ALA A 85 2.08 -2.15 29.96
CA ALA A 85 0.95 -2.38 30.84
C ALA A 85 0.45 -3.85 30.75
N LEU A 86 0.39 -4.41 29.54
CA LEU A 86 0.04 -5.81 29.33
C LEU A 86 1.09 -6.76 29.95
N ALA A 87 2.37 -6.50 29.75
CA ALA A 87 3.44 -7.30 30.35
C ALA A 87 3.35 -7.31 31.88
N GLN A 88 3.11 -6.14 32.49
CA GLN A 88 2.92 -6.04 33.92
C GLN A 88 1.67 -6.80 34.45
N ALA A 89 0.55 -6.71 33.71
CA ALA A 89 -0.70 -7.35 34.07
C ALA A 89 -0.70 -8.89 33.93
N THR A 90 0.15 -9.42 33.00
CA THR A 90 0.14 -10.84 32.66
C THR A 90 1.38 -11.60 33.13
N GLY A 91 2.41 -10.89 33.56
CA GLY A 91 3.73 -11.47 33.83
C GLY A 91 4.52 -11.81 32.55
N ALA A 92 4.07 -11.33 31.40
CA ALA A 92 4.79 -11.58 30.14
C ALA A 92 6.16 -10.88 30.17
N TRP A 93 7.20 -11.64 29.85
CA TRP A 93 8.58 -11.17 29.94
C TRP A 93 9.19 -10.81 28.60
N ARG A 94 8.60 -11.30 27.49
CA ARG A 94 9.09 -11.13 26.13
C ARG A 94 7.99 -10.71 25.17
N VAL A 95 8.37 -9.94 24.14
CA VAL A 95 7.51 -9.52 23.03
C VAL A 95 8.14 -10.00 21.74
N HIS A 96 7.41 -10.76 20.93
CA HIS A 96 7.78 -11.10 19.56
C HIS A 96 7.01 -10.23 18.57
N ALA A 97 7.68 -9.76 17.50
CA ALA A 97 7.05 -8.98 16.45
C ALA A 97 7.79 -9.16 15.10
N LEU A 98 7.15 -8.87 13.97
CA LEU A 98 7.89 -8.73 12.71
C LEU A 98 8.50 -7.32 12.60
N GLY A 99 9.68 -7.19 11.99
CA GLY A 99 10.31 -5.89 11.73
C GLY A 99 9.63 -5.15 10.58
N HIS A 100 9.44 -3.82 10.72
CA HIS A 100 8.81 -2.94 9.72
C HIS A 100 9.72 -1.80 9.28
N ALA A 101 9.48 -1.26 8.07
CA ALA A 101 10.29 -0.18 7.49
C ALA A 101 9.85 1.21 7.94
N GLU A 102 8.59 1.38 8.31
CA GLU A 102 7.98 2.67 8.62
C GLU A 102 8.67 3.34 9.82
N PRO A 103 8.99 4.64 9.71
CA PRO A 103 9.74 5.35 10.74
C PRO A 103 9.10 5.32 12.12
N TRP A 104 7.76 5.40 12.18
CA TRP A 104 7.04 5.36 13.47
C TRP A 104 7.09 3.97 14.11
N TRP A 105 7.00 2.87 13.34
CA TRP A 105 7.15 1.53 13.87
C TRP A 105 8.56 1.29 14.42
N ARG A 106 9.58 1.69 13.66
CA ARG A 106 10.98 1.62 14.13
C ARG A 106 11.23 2.45 15.39
N ASN A 107 10.54 3.58 15.55
CA ASN A 107 10.58 4.39 16.76
C ASN A 107 9.88 3.68 17.92
N ALA A 108 8.69 3.10 17.68
CA ALA A 108 7.95 2.33 18.68
C ALA A 108 8.75 1.08 19.12
N GLU A 109 9.34 0.33 18.17
CA GLU A 109 10.21 -0.83 18.45
C GLU A 109 11.37 -0.46 19.37
N ARG A 110 12.06 0.65 19.08
CA ARG A 110 13.14 1.17 19.93
C ARG A 110 12.65 1.59 21.32
N SER A 111 11.43 2.12 21.42
CA SER A 111 10.83 2.50 22.69
C SER A 111 10.44 1.28 23.54
N VAL A 112 9.82 0.27 22.90
CA VAL A 112 9.46 -1.01 23.55
C VAL A 112 10.74 -1.73 24.05
N ALA A 113 11.78 -1.82 23.24
CA ALA A 113 13.03 -2.49 23.58
C ALA A 113 13.79 -1.86 24.76
N LYS A 114 13.44 -0.64 25.21
CA LYS A 114 14.02 -0.04 26.41
C LYS A 114 13.47 -0.62 27.70
N SER A 115 12.30 -1.24 27.68
CA SER A 115 11.59 -1.68 28.87
C SER A 115 11.13 -3.15 28.83
N LEU A 116 11.12 -3.77 27.66
CA LEU A 116 10.73 -5.16 27.44
C LEU A 116 11.76 -5.87 26.57
N ASP A 117 11.88 -7.17 26.71
CA ASP A 117 12.69 -8.00 25.82
C ASP A 117 11.96 -8.17 24.47
N LEU A 118 12.26 -7.31 23.51
CA LEU A 118 11.67 -7.31 22.18
C LEU A 118 12.53 -8.09 21.18
N VAL A 119 11.95 -9.15 20.61
CA VAL A 119 12.56 -9.95 19.56
C VAL A 119 11.87 -9.65 18.23
N LEU A 120 12.63 -9.08 17.27
CA LEU A 120 12.14 -8.78 15.93
C LEU A 120 12.48 -9.92 14.97
N HIS A 121 11.48 -10.38 14.22
CA HIS A 121 11.59 -11.45 13.23
C HIS A 121 11.46 -10.91 11.81
N PRO A 122 12.08 -11.56 10.80
CA PRO A 122 11.78 -11.33 9.39
C PRO A 122 10.42 -11.91 9.00
N GLY A 123 9.90 -11.56 7.82
CA GLY A 123 8.68 -12.17 7.27
C GLY A 123 7.69 -11.19 6.65
N GLN A 124 7.93 -9.88 6.80
CA GLN A 124 7.15 -8.84 6.14
C GLN A 124 7.66 -8.56 4.72
N TYR A 125 8.94 -8.76 4.47
CA TYR A 125 9.63 -8.50 3.20
C TYR A 125 10.34 -9.76 2.72
N LEU A 126 10.68 -9.84 1.41
CA LEU A 126 11.54 -10.89 0.86
C LEU A 126 12.92 -10.87 1.52
N VAL A 127 13.45 -9.65 1.71
CA VAL A 127 14.68 -9.41 2.46
C VAL A 127 14.49 -8.19 3.37
N PRO A 128 14.91 -8.23 4.64
CA PRO A 128 14.73 -7.08 5.54
C PRO A 128 15.33 -5.80 4.96
N PRO A 129 14.58 -4.66 5.01
CA PRO A 129 15.06 -3.38 4.48
C PRO A 129 16.39 -2.95 5.08
N GLY A 130 17.27 -2.39 4.25
CA GLY A 130 18.61 -1.94 4.66
C GLY A 130 19.68 -3.02 4.75
N THR A 131 19.36 -4.31 4.49
CA THR A 131 20.36 -5.41 4.53
C THR A 131 21.12 -5.56 3.22
N LEU A 132 20.45 -5.38 2.07
CA LEU A 132 21.13 -5.45 0.77
C LEU A 132 22.00 -4.21 0.55
N ARG A 133 23.27 -4.45 0.18
CA ARG A 133 24.28 -3.43 -0.03
C ARG A 133 24.96 -3.58 -1.38
N THR A 134 25.41 -2.45 -1.94
CA THR A 134 26.28 -2.45 -3.12
C THR A 134 27.65 -3.02 -2.77
N GLY A 135 28.48 -3.31 -3.75
CA GLY A 135 29.86 -3.73 -3.54
C GLY A 135 30.73 -2.73 -2.75
N SER A 136 30.33 -1.46 -2.68
CA SER A 136 30.93 -0.42 -1.85
C SER A 136 30.29 -0.28 -0.44
N GLY A 137 29.40 -1.19 -0.05
CA GLY A 137 28.73 -1.18 1.25
C GLY A 137 27.58 -0.16 1.38
N GLN A 138 27.23 0.56 0.29
CA GLN A 138 26.15 1.55 0.30
C GLN A 138 24.80 0.89 0.06
N PRO A 139 23.69 1.45 0.58
CA PRO A 139 22.35 0.97 0.24
C PRO A 139 21.98 1.30 -1.22
N TYR A 140 21.16 0.46 -1.83
CA TYR A 140 20.69 0.67 -3.20
C TYR A 140 19.72 1.84 -3.30
N ARG A 141 19.92 2.70 -4.30
CA ARG A 141 19.05 3.84 -4.66
C ARG A 141 18.36 3.68 -6.00
N ILE A 142 18.70 2.65 -6.77
CA ILE A 142 18.16 2.37 -8.11
C ILE A 142 17.62 0.94 -8.12
N TYR A 143 16.41 0.75 -8.67
CA TYR A 143 15.70 -0.53 -8.65
C TYR A 143 16.46 -1.65 -9.36
N THR A 144 16.94 -1.42 -10.59
CA THR A 144 17.53 -2.50 -11.39
C THR A 144 18.69 -3.21 -10.71
N PRO A 145 19.72 -2.51 -10.16
CA PRO A 145 20.78 -3.19 -9.41
C PRO A 145 20.29 -3.80 -8.09
N PHE A 146 19.30 -3.17 -7.41
CA PHE A 146 18.67 -3.76 -6.23
C PHE A 146 18.03 -5.11 -6.56
N TRP A 147 17.19 -5.15 -7.61
CA TRP A 147 16.53 -6.37 -8.07
C TRP A 147 17.51 -7.50 -8.41
N ARG A 148 18.59 -7.18 -9.14
CA ARG A 148 19.64 -8.16 -9.47
C ARG A 148 20.29 -8.79 -8.24
N THR A 149 20.47 -8.02 -7.18
CA THR A 149 21.01 -8.53 -5.92
C THR A 149 19.93 -9.29 -5.13
N LEU A 150 18.69 -8.77 -5.08
CA LEU A 150 17.59 -9.45 -4.39
C LEU A 150 17.38 -10.87 -4.93
N VAL A 151 17.37 -11.04 -6.26
CA VAL A 151 17.16 -12.37 -6.89
C VAL A 151 18.23 -13.40 -6.49
N GLN A 152 19.45 -12.96 -6.15
CA GLN A 152 20.50 -13.87 -5.65
C GLN A 152 20.19 -14.48 -4.27
N HIS A 153 19.23 -13.91 -3.55
CA HIS A 153 18.76 -14.39 -2.24
C HIS A 153 17.43 -15.16 -2.35
N MET A 154 16.95 -15.38 -3.57
CA MET A 154 15.69 -16.06 -3.81
C MET A 154 15.90 -17.53 -4.19
N PRO A 155 14.94 -18.44 -3.96
CA PRO A 155 13.64 -18.16 -3.33
C PRO A 155 13.75 -17.86 -1.83
N PRO A 156 12.74 -17.18 -1.25
CA PRO A 156 12.67 -17.02 0.21
C PRO A 156 12.43 -18.38 0.89
N PRO A 157 12.59 -18.48 2.23
CA PRO A 157 12.24 -19.70 2.96
C PRO A 157 10.84 -20.19 2.63
N LEU A 158 10.61 -21.50 2.67
CA LEU A 158 9.29 -22.07 2.45
C LEU A 158 8.32 -21.60 3.53
N PRO A 159 7.08 -21.23 3.15
CA PRO A 159 6.04 -20.86 4.11
C PRO A 159 5.74 -21.99 5.09
N VAL A 160 5.59 -21.65 6.35
CA VAL A 160 5.28 -22.62 7.41
C VAL A 160 3.79 -22.55 7.80
N PRO A 161 3.18 -23.65 8.26
CA PRO A 161 1.80 -23.62 8.74
C PRO A 161 1.67 -22.75 10.00
N ALA A 162 0.43 -22.39 10.36
CA ALA A 162 0.15 -21.79 11.65
C ALA A 162 0.60 -22.71 12.79
N PRO A 163 1.29 -22.20 13.81
CA PRO A 163 1.68 -23.00 14.95
C PRO A 163 0.49 -23.32 15.86
N ASP A 164 0.56 -24.40 16.62
CA ASP A 164 -0.35 -24.64 17.73
C ASP A 164 -0.09 -23.62 18.85
N LEU A 165 -1.13 -22.91 19.28
CA LEU A 165 -1.03 -21.88 20.30
C LEU A 165 -1.52 -22.37 21.64
N SER A 166 -0.70 -22.27 22.67
CA SER A 166 -1.13 -22.45 24.05
C SER A 166 -1.73 -21.18 24.60
N ALA A 167 -2.92 -21.26 25.19
CA ALA A 167 -3.58 -20.11 25.84
C ALA A 167 -2.98 -19.82 27.22
N PRO A 168 -2.92 -18.55 27.66
CA PRO A 168 -2.55 -18.23 29.03
C PRO A 168 -3.65 -18.66 30.02
N VAL A 169 -3.28 -18.90 31.25
CA VAL A 169 -4.25 -19.27 32.31
C VAL A 169 -5.28 -18.15 32.55
N GLN A 170 -4.83 -16.91 32.44
CA GLN A 170 -5.69 -15.72 32.58
C GLN A 170 -5.44 -14.74 31.46
N TRP A 171 -6.53 -14.35 30.80
CA TRP A 171 -6.47 -13.35 29.73
C TRP A 171 -6.52 -11.93 30.28
N PRO A 172 -5.72 -11.01 29.77
CA PRO A 172 -5.85 -9.59 30.10
C PRO A 172 -7.16 -9.02 29.52
N ALA A 173 -7.57 -7.88 30.02
CA ALA A 173 -8.68 -7.13 29.44
C ALA A 173 -8.36 -6.76 27.98
N SER A 174 -9.38 -6.58 27.16
CA SER A 174 -9.28 -6.19 25.74
C SER A 174 -10.34 -5.15 25.43
N ASP A 175 -9.99 -4.16 24.59
CA ASP A 175 -10.98 -3.24 24.04
C ASP A 175 -11.99 -3.98 23.15
N ASP A 176 -13.17 -3.39 22.95
CA ASP A 176 -14.09 -3.79 21.90
C ASP A 176 -13.70 -3.09 20.58
N LEU A 177 -13.59 -3.86 19.50
CA LEU A 177 -13.23 -3.33 18.19
C LEU A 177 -14.21 -2.27 17.69
N ASN A 178 -15.49 -2.36 18.04
CA ASN A 178 -16.51 -1.42 17.63
C ASN A 178 -16.34 -0.04 18.27
N ASP A 179 -15.77 0.02 19.49
CA ASP A 179 -15.48 1.29 20.17
C ASP A 179 -14.39 2.11 19.45
N TRP A 180 -13.60 1.48 18.58
CA TRP A 180 -12.59 2.18 17.80
C TRP A 180 -13.15 3.00 16.64
N GLN A 181 -14.42 2.80 16.28
CA GLN A 181 -15.13 3.56 15.22
C GLN A 181 -14.38 3.61 13.89
N LEU A 182 -13.84 2.47 13.46
CA LEU A 182 -13.06 2.36 12.21
C LEU A 182 -13.93 2.32 10.96
N LEU A 183 -15.23 2.06 11.11
CA LEU A 183 -16.18 1.97 10.00
C LEU A 183 -16.92 3.29 9.80
N PRO A 184 -17.21 3.68 8.53
CA PRO A 184 -18.06 4.83 8.26
C PRO A 184 -19.52 4.53 8.62
N THR A 185 -20.20 5.51 9.20
CA THR A 185 -21.60 5.39 9.63
C THR A 185 -22.53 6.39 8.94
N ALA A 186 -22.08 7.65 8.80
CA ALA A 186 -22.87 8.71 8.20
C ALA A 186 -21.98 9.77 7.52
N PRO A 187 -21.87 9.78 6.18
CA PRO A 187 -22.42 8.79 5.25
C PRO A 187 -21.65 7.46 5.26
N ASP A 188 -22.33 6.36 4.98
CA ASP A 188 -21.68 5.08 4.71
C ASP A 188 -21.18 5.04 3.25
N TRP A 189 -19.91 5.35 3.06
CA TRP A 189 -19.26 5.37 1.74
C TRP A 189 -18.62 4.04 1.34
N ALA A 190 -18.61 3.02 2.23
CA ALA A 190 -17.87 1.78 2.01
C ALA A 190 -18.63 0.71 1.22
N GLY A 191 -19.79 1.04 0.61
CA GLY A 191 -20.61 0.06 -0.10
C GLY A 191 -19.90 -0.70 -1.21
N GLY A 192 -19.16 0.01 -2.06
CA GLY A 192 -18.37 -0.61 -3.12
C GLY A 192 -17.18 -1.42 -2.60
N MET A 193 -16.54 -1.00 -1.51
CA MET A 193 -15.47 -1.74 -0.86
C MET A 193 -15.97 -3.11 -0.35
N ARG A 194 -17.15 -3.15 0.30
CA ARG A 194 -17.75 -4.40 0.77
C ARG A 194 -18.09 -5.37 -0.36
N GLN A 195 -18.40 -4.87 -1.53
CA GLN A 195 -18.66 -5.71 -2.71
C GLN A 195 -17.37 -6.27 -3.34
N GLU A 196 -16.30 -5.48 -3.33
CA GLU A 196 -15.05 -5.82 -4.00
C GLU A 196 -14.14 -6.71 -3.13
N TRP A 197 -14.12 -6.53 -1.80
CA TRP A 197 -13.08 -7.05 -0.94
C TRP A 197 -13.58 -8.03 0.13
N THR A 198 -12.72 -9.01 0.41
CA THR A 198 -12.87 -9.94 1.54
C THR A 198 -11.55 -9.91 2.34
N PRO A 199 -11.39 -8.96 3.29
CA PRO A 199 -10.19 -8.89 4.12
C PRO A 199 -10.00 -10.13 4.96
N GLY A 200 -8.73 -10.43 5.30
CA GLY A 200 -8.33 -11.58 6.11
C GLY A 200 -7.60 -12.65 5.30
N GLU A 201 -6.96 -13.59 6.01
CA GLU A 201 -6.07 -14.60 5.45
C GLU A 201 -6.77 -15.50 4.40
N ALA A 202 -8.01 -15.90 4.66
CA ALA A 202 -8.80 -16.70 3.72
C ALA A 202 -9.11 -15.93 2.42
N GLY A 203 -9.44 -14.64 2.51
CA GLY A 203 -9.65 -13.79 1.34
C GLY A 203 -8.39 -13.59 0.52
N ALA A 204 -7.25 -13.42 1.19
CA ALA A 204 -5.93 -13.32 0.56
C ALA A 204 -5.58 -14.60 -0.21
N GLN A 205 -5.79 -15.78 0.40
CA GLN A 205 -5.53 -17.07 -0.24
C GLN A 205 -6.44 -17.28 -1.46
N ALA A 206 -7.74 -16.99 -1.34
CA ALA A 206 -8.68 -17.12 -2.45
C ALA A 206 -8.34 -16.19 -3.63
N ARG A 207 -7.75 -15.00 -3.38
CA ARG A 207 -7.25 -14.14 -4.44
C ARG A 207 -5.99 -14.67 -5.08
N LEU A 208 -5.07 -15.22 -4.29
CA LEU A 208 -3.85 -15.84 -4.79
C LEU A 208 -4.18 -17.02 -5.70
N ASP A 209 -5.08 -17.90 -5.28
CA ASP A 209 -5.50 -19.07 -6.05
C ASP A 209 -6.10 -18.68 -7.40
N ARG A 210 -7.04 -17.73 -7.40
CA ARG A 210 -7.63 -17.18 -8.65
C ARG A 210 -6.59 -16.52 -9.55
N PHE A 211 -5.63 -15.79 -8.98
CA PHE A 211 -4.58 -15.16 -9.76
C PHE A 211 -3.63 -16.19 -10.37
N ALA A 212 -3.31 -17.27 -9.68
CA ALA A 212 -2.46 -18.34 -10.19
C ALA A 212 -2.99 -18.94 -11.51
N GLU A 213 -4.31 -19.03 -11.71
CA GLU A 213 -4.94 -19.51 -12.93
C GLU A 213 -4.65 -18.63 -14.16
N CYS A 214 -4.36 -17.34 -13.97
CA CYS A 214 -4.13 -16.38 -15.06
C CYS A 214 -2.74 -15.74 -15.04
N ALA A 215 -1.89 -16.05 -14.06
CA ALA A 215 -0.59 -15.44 -13.83
C ALA A 215 0.36 -15.51 -15.05
N ALA A 216 0.27 -16.57 -15.86
CA ALA A 216 1.06 -16.74 -17.07
C ALA A 216 0.90 -15.58 -18.08
N ARG A 217 -0.25 -14.89 -18.09
CA ARG A 217 -0.54 -13.74 -18.98
C ARG A 217 -0.25 -12.38 -18.34
N TYR A 218 0.22 -12.36 -17.10
CA TYR A 218 0.39 -11.14 -16.32
C TYR A 218 1.25 -10.09 -17.02
N GLY A 219 2.33 -10.47 -17.67
CA GLY A 219 3.25 -9.54 -18.36
C GLY A 219 2.55 -8.58 -19.32
N THR A 220 1.51 -9.04 -20.00
CA THR A 220 0.70 -8.21 -20.94
C THR A 220 -0.55 -7.67 -20.24
N ALA A 221 -1.34 -8.55 -19.62
CA ALA A 221 -2.66 -8.25 -19.09
C ALA A 221 -2.62 -7.18 -17.96
N ARG A 222 -1.52 -7.12 -17.20
CA ARG A 222 -1.30 -6.09 -16.16
C ARG A 222 -1.37 -4.64 -16.66
N ASN A 223 -1.24 -4.42 -17.96
CA ASN A 223 -1.27 -3.08 -18.53
C ASN A 223 -2.64 -2.67 -19.04
N LEU A 224 -3.61 -3.57 -19.06
CA LEU A 224 -4.92 -3.39 -19.67
C LEU A 224 -6.01 -3.23 -18.60
N PRO A 225 -6.41 -1.98 -18.24
CA PRO A 225 -7.37 -1.73 -17.17
C PRO A 225 -8.75 -2.36 -17.40
N SER A 226 -9.15 -2.54 -18.67
CA SER A 226 -10.39 -3.20 -19.04
C SER A 226 -10.43 -4.71 -18.75
N GLN A 227 -9.28 -5.31 -18.42
CA GLN A 227 -9.15 -6.75 -18.17
C GLN A 227 -8.86 -7.06 -16.69
N ALA A 228 -9.32 -8.21 -16.22
CA ALA A 228 -8.98 -8.73 -14.90
C ALA A 228 -7.57 -9.38 -14.91
N GLY A 229 -6.55 -8.56 -15.23
CA GLY A 229 -5.17 -9.01 -15.44
C GLY A 229 -4.22 -8.79 -14.26
N THR A 230 -4.72 -8.33 -13.10
CA THR A 230 -3.91 -8.07 -11.90
C THR A 230 -4.33 -8.96 -10.74
N SER A 231 -3.39 -9.22 -9.82
CA SER A 231 -3.66 -10.07 -8.66
C SER A 231 -4.61 -9.46 -7.64
N LYS A 232 -4.64 -8.12 -7.54
CA LYS A 232 -5.29 -7.38 -6.45
C LYS A 232 -4.89 -7.86 -5.06
N LEU A 233 -3.65 -8.36 -4.89
CA LEU A 233 -3.09 -8.80 -3.62
C LEU A 233 -2.49 -7.66 -2.79
N SER A 234 -2.38 -6.46 -3.36
CA SER A 234 -1.72 -5.33 -2.70
C SER A 234 -2.29 -4.98 -1.32
N PRO A 235 -3.64 -4.96 -1.07
CA PRO A 235 -4.15 -4.74 0.27
C PRO A 235 -3.80 -5.86 1.25
N HIS A 236 -3.90 -7.11 0.81
CA HIS A 236 -3.58 -8.27 1.64
C HIS A 236 -2.09 -8.33 2.02
N LEU A 237 -1.20 -7.94 1.09
CA LEU A 237 0.24 -7.81 1.36
C LEU A 237 0.54 -6.61 2.27
N HIS A 238 -0.21 -5.51 2.12
CA HIS A 238 -0.07 -4.32 2.98
C HIS A 238 -0.44 -4.64 4.43
N PHE A 239 -1.59 -5.28 4.66
CA PHE A 239 -2.00 -5.69 6.00
C PHE A 239 -1.36 -6.99 6.48
N GLY A 240 -0.52 -7.62 5.65
CA GLY A 240 0.20 -8.83 5.97
C GLY A 240 -0.70 -10.05 6.22
N GLU A 241 -1.89 -10.07 5.62
CA GLU A 241 -2.84 -11.18 5.64
C GLU A 241 -2.34 -12.40 4.85
N ILE A 242 -1.30 -12.22 4.06
CA ILE A 242 -0.55 -13.25 3.36
C ILE A 242 0.93 -12.87 3.36
N SER A 243 1.82 -13.83 3.54
CA SER A 243 3.25 -13.56 3.47
C SER A 243 3.72 -13.39 2.03
N VAL A 244 4.71 -12.52 1.84
CA VAL A 244 5.34 -12.35 0.53
C VAL A 244 6.03 -13.65 0.05
N ALA A 245 6.52 -14.46 0.98
CA ALA A 245 7.13 -15.76 0.68
C ALA A 245 6.09 -16.75 0.10
N ARG A 246 4.88 -16.80 0.69
CA ARG A 246 3.77 -17.63 0.18
C ARG A 246 3.38 -17.23 -1.24
N VAL A 247 3.26 -15.92 -1.50
CA VAL A 247 2.96 -15.40 -2.84
C VAL A 247 4.08 -15.73 -3.83
N TRP A 248 5.34 -15.60 -3.42
CA TRP A 248 6.49 -15.93 -4.24
C TRP A 248 6.47 -17.39 -4.67
N HIS A 249 6.36 -18.32 -3.71
CA HIS A 249 6.38 -19.77 -4.00
C HIS A 249 5.18 -20.22 -4.83
N ALA A 250 4.00 -19.69 -4.59
CA ALA A 250 2.82 -19.98 -5.41
C ALA A 250 3.02 -19.55 -6.87
N MET A 251 3.67 -18.41 -7.09
CA MET A 251 3.90 -17.89 -8.43
C MET A 251 5.08 -18.55 -9.14
N ALA A 252 6.15 -18.88 -8.44
CA ALA A 252 7.33 -19.52 -9.04
C ALA A 252 7.01 -20.84 -9.77
N GLY A 253 5.91 -21.50 -9.40
CA GLY A 253 5.42 -22.72 -10.07
C GLY A 253 4.40 -22.48 -11.20
N ALA A 254 3.93 -21.25 -11.43
CA ALA A 254 2.80 -20.99 -12.34
C ALA A 254 3.18 -20.88 -13.83
N GLY A 255 4.49 -20.82 -14.17
CA GLY A 255 4.98 -20.71 -15.56
C GLY A 255 4.67 -19.36 -16.24
N GLY A 256 5.09 -19.19 -17.50
CA GLY A 256 4.82 -17.98 -18.30
C GLY A 256 5.60 -16.74 -17.83
N SER A 257 4.98 -15.55 -17.91
CA SER A 257 5.61 -14.26 -17.59
C SER A 257 5.62 -13.94 -16.09
N VAL A 258 5.86 -14.93 -15.25
CA VAL A 258 5.79 -14.82 -13.78
C VAL A 258 6.90 -13.91 -13.22
N GLU A 259 8.06 -13.85 -13.91
CA GLU A 259 9.18 -12.99 -13.51
C GLU A 259 8.75 -11.51 -13.43
N VAL A 260 7.83 -11.08 -14.31
CA VAL A 260 7.30 -9.71 -14.26
C VAL A 260 6.53 -9.49 -12.96
N PHE A 261 5.74 -10.47 -12.51
CA PHE A 261 5.00 -10.37 -11.26
C PHE A 261 5.93 -10.44 -10.04
N LEU A 262 6.91 -11.34 -10.05
CA LEU A 262 7.92 -11.42 -8.98
C LEU A 262 8.72 -10.11 -8.88
N GLY A 263 8.97 -9.45 -10.02
CA GLY A 263 9.55 -8.11 -10.05
C GLY A 263 8.70 -7.06 -9.33
N GLU A 264 7.35 -7.18 -9.32
CA GLU A 264 6.49 -6.27 -8.55
C GLU A 264 6.63 -6.49 -7.04
N LEU A 265 6.84 -7.71 -6.58
CA LEU A 265 7.20 -7.98 -5.19
C LEU A 265 8.56 -7.36 -4.85
N GLY A 266 9.51 -7.41 -5.80
CA GLY A 266 10.80 -6.72 -5.67
C GLY A 266 10.66 -5.19 -5.60
N TRP A 267 9.71 -4.58 -6.31
CA TRP A 267 9.41 -3.14 -6.20
C TRP A 267 8.88 -2.76 -4.82
N ARG A 268 8.05 -3.61 -4.19
CA ARG A 268 7.59 -3.42 -2.82
C ARG A 268 8.77 -3.39 -1.83
N ASP A 269 9.66 -4.37 -1.92
CA ASP A 269 10.87 -4.44 -1.08
C ASP A 269 11.82 -3.27 -1.35
N TYR A 270 11.99 -2.87 -2.61
CA TYR A 270 12.77 -1.71 -2.98
C TYR A 270 12.20 -0.42 -2.37
N ALA A 271 10.88 -0.22 -2.43
CA ALA A 271 10.25 0.94 -1.82
C ALA A 271 10.49 0.97 -0.30
N ALA A 272 10.36 -0.15 0.38
CA ALA A 272 10.69 -0.28 1.80
C ALA A 272 12.17 0.02 2.10
N ASN A 273 13.08 -0.44 1.22
CA ASN A 273 14.51 -0.12 1.33
C ASN A 273 14.82 1.37 1.11
N VAL A 274 14.09 2.06 0.22
CA VAL A 274 14.21 3.52 0.04
C VAL A 274 13.71 4.25 1.28
N LEU A 275 12.53 3.88 1.81
CA LEU A 275 11.99 4.47 3.02
C LEU A 275 12.89 4.23 4.24
N TRP A 276 13.52 3.07 4.33
CA TRP A 276 14.51 2.78 5.38
C TRP A 276 15.68 3.76 5.36
N GLN A 277 16.15 4.16 4.17
CA GLN A 277 17.24 5.12 4.00
C GLN A 277 16.80 6.57 4.23
N PHE A 278 15.58 6.91 3.80
CA PHE A 278 15.01 8.25 3.79
C PHE A 278 13.67 8.26 4.55
N PRO A 279 13.69 8.35 5.90
CA PRO A 279 12.48 8.27 6.72
C PRO A 279 11.42 9.32 6.38
N ASP A 280 11.83 10.46 5.86
CA ASP A 280 10.96 11.60 5.51
C ASP A 280 10.52 11.59 4.03
N TYR A 281 10.71 10.47 3.32
CA TYR A 281 10.48 10.37 1.88
C TYR A 281 9.04 10.72 1.45
N ALA A 282 8.07 10.60 2.33
CA ALA A 282 6.68 11.01 2.03
C ALA A 282 6.43 12.53 2.11
N THR A 283 7.39 13.29 2.63
CA THR A 283 7.23 14.73 2.87
C THR A 283 8.36 15.59 2.28
N ALA A 284 9.56 15.01 2.12
CA ALA A 284 10.73 15.68 1.56
C ALA A 284 11.06 15.18 0.16
N ASN A 285 11.40 16.08 -0.76
CA ASN A 285 11.90 15.68 -2.07
C ASN A 285 13.25 15.00 -1.94
N ALA A 286 13.43 13.82 -2.55
CA ALA A 286 14.74 13.18 -2.58
C ALA A 286 15.76 13.96 -3.43
N LYS A 287 15.30 14.78 -4.36
CA LYS A 287 16.06 15.76 -5.12
C LYS A 287 15.73 17.17 -4.60
N PRO A 288 16.51 17.77 -3.70
CA PRO A 288 16.19 19.05 -3.04
C PRO A 288 15.95 20.23 -3.98
N ALA A 289 16.49 20.19 -5.21
CA ALA A 289 16.22 21.21 -6.21
C ALA A 289 14.72 21.43 -6.44
N PHE A 290 13.89 20.38 -6.33
CA PHE A 290 12.45 20.45 -6.50
C PHE A 290 11.71 21.14 -5.34
N ASP A 291 12.38 21.49 -4.24
CA ASP A 291 11.79 22.33 -3.18
C ASP A 291 11.53 23.75 -3.65
N ARG A 292 12.19 24.17 -4.75
CA ARG A 292 12.00 25.46 -5.42
C ARG A 292 11.06 25.40 -6.62
N MET A 293 10.41 24.24 -6.85
CA MET A 293 9.46 24.11 -7.95
C MET A 293 8.26 25.02 -7.72
N ASP A 294 7.91 25.80 -8.74
CA ASP A 294 6.77 26.72 -8.74
C ASP A 294 5.46 25.91 -8.94
N TRP A 295 5.00 25.26 -7.86
CA TRP A 295 3.73 24.55 -7.84
C TRP A 295 2.56 25.53 -7.78
N ARG A 296 1.47 25.20 -8.47
CA ARG A 296 0.25 25.99 -8.43
C ARG A 296 -0.57 25.69 -7.17
N ASP A 297 -1.10 26.74 -6.56
CA ASP A 297 -2.25 26.64 -5.67
C ASP A 297 -3.52 26.64 -6.52
N ALA A 298 -4.18 25.47 -6.64
CA ALA A 298 -5.32 25.26 -7.53
C ALA A 298 -6.38 24.33 -6.89
N PRO A 299 -7.00 24.75 -5.79
CA PRO A 299 -7.88 23.90 -5.00
C PRO A 299 -9.12 23.41 -5.76
N ASP A 300 -9.63 24.21 -6.74
CA ASP A 300 -10.75 23.77 -7.57
C ASP A 300 -10.35 22.67 -8.55
N ASP A 301 -9.17 22.76 -9.16
CA ASP A 301 -8.62 21.73 -10.03
C ASP A 301 -8.33 20.44 -9.25
N VAL A 302 -7.81 20.56 -8.03
CA VAL A 302 -7.56 19.41 -7.13
C VAL A 302 -8.89 18.75 -6.79
N ARG A 303 -9.92 19.50 -6.40
CA ARG A 303 -11.25 18.94 -6.14
C ARG A 303 -11.88 18.26 -7.36
N ALA A 304 -11.68 18.81 -8.56
CA ALA A 304 -12.16 18.20 -9.79
C ALA A 304 -11.43 16.87 -10.04
N TRP A 305 -10.12 16.81 -9.79
CA TRP A 305 -9.32 15.59 -9.88
C TRP A 305 -9.76 14.54 -8.85
N GLU A 306 -9.91 14.90 -7.59
CA GLU A 306 -10.38 14.00 -6.51
C GLU A 306 -11.74 13.37 -6.81
N ARG A 307 -12.65 14.14 -7.43
CA ARG A 307 -14.01 13.69 -7.77
C ARG A 307 -14.12 12.97 -9.11
N GLY A 308 -13.05 12.85 -9.88
CA GLY A 308 -13.10 12.31 -11.23
C GLY A 308 -13.98 13.12 -12.17
N MET A 309 -13.75 14.44 -12.19
CA MET A 309 -14.48 15.45 -12.96
C MET A 309 -13.52 16.38 -13.72
N THR A 310 -12.41 15.84 -14.19
CA THR A 310 -11.37 16.61 -14.92
C THR A 310 -11.71 16.83 -16.39
N GLY A 311 -12.67 16.07 -16.92
CA GLY A 311 -12.98 16.01 -18.35
C GLY A 311 -12.00 15.17 -19.18
N TYR A 312 -11.10 14.43 -18.51
CA TYR A 312 -10.24 13.42 -19.10
C TYR A 312 -10.73 12.02 -18.70
N PRO A 313 -11.43 11.28 -19.59
CA PRO A 313 -12.18 10.08 -19.23
C PRO A 313 -11.39 9.02 -18.45
N ILE A 314 -10.14 8.76 -18.81
CA ILE A 314 -9.30 7.76 -18.12
C ILE A 314 -8.88 8.22 -16.71
N VAL A 315 -8.64 9.52 -16.52
CA VAL A 315 -8.32 10.09 -15.21
C VAL A 315 -9.55 10.00 -14.31
N ASP A 316 -10.69 10.43 -14.84
CA ASP A 316 -11.97 10.46 -14.11
C ASP A 316 -12.42 9.03 -13.73
N ALA A 317 -12.28 8.08 -14.66
CA ALA A 317 -12.55 6.67 -14.39
C ALA A 317 -11.69 6.13 -13.24
N GLY A 318 -10.39 6.46 -13.22
CA GLY A 318 -9.49 6.03 -12.16
C GLY A 318 -9.85 6.60 -10.80
N MET A 319 -10.14 7.89 -10.72
CA MET A 319 -10.50 8.55 -9.47
C MET A 319 -11.84 8.06 -8.93
N ARG A 320 -12.80 7.74 -9.81
CA ARG A 320 -14.10 7.14 -9.42
C ARG A 320 -13.96 5.68 -8.99
N GLU A 321 -13.10 4.87 -9.64
CA GLU A 321 -12.76 3.53 -9.15
C GLU A 321 -12.17 3.60 -7.75
N LEU A 322 -11.18 4.49 -7.54
CA LEU A 322 -10.55 4.71 -6.24
C LEU A 322 -11.59 5.03 -5.16
N TRP A 323 -12.46 5.98 -5.41
CA TRP A 323 -13.51 6.37 -4.46
C TRP A 323 -14.49 5.25 -4.15
N ALA A 324 -14.89 4.49 -5.17
CA ALA A 324 -15.86 3.42 -5.01
C ALA A 324 -15.31 2.18 -4.30
N THR A 325 -14.05 1.81 -4.59
CA THR A 325 -13.49 0.51 -4.18
C THR A 325 -12.29 0.61 -3.25
N GLY A 326 -11.77 1.80 -3.00
CA GLY A 326 -10.51 1.99 -2.28
C GLY A 326 -9.28 1.51 -3.05
N TRP A 327 -9.40 1.26 -4.37
CA TRP A 327 -8.31 0.74 -5.19
C TRP A 327 -8.35 1.35 -6.59
N MET A 328 -7.21 1.40 -7.25
CA MET A 328 -7.09 1.86 -8.63
C MET A 328 -6.06 1.01 -9.36
N HIS A 329 -6.35 0.66 -10.61
CA HIS A 329 -5.42 -0.08 -11.45
C HIS A 329 -4.08 0.66 -11.59
N ASN A 330 -2.93 -0.05 -11.44
CA ASN A 330 -1.59 0.58 -11.41
C ASN A 330 -1.31 1.51 -12.59
N ARG A 331 -1.68 1.11 -13.82
CA ARG A 331 -1.50 1.95 -15.01
C ARG A 331 -2.26 3.26 -14.90
N VAL A 332 -3.45 3.22 -14.33
CA VAL A 332 -4.31 4.40 -14.16
C VAL A 332 -3.78 5.28 -13.03
N ARG A 333 -3.26 4.70 -11.93
CA ARG A 333 -2.56 5.48 -10.88
C ARG A 333 -1.45 6.35 -11.47
N MET A 334 -0.62 5.78 -12.36
CA MET A 334 0.45 6.52 -13.02
C MET A 334 -0.08 7.67 -13.88
N ILE A 335 -1.17 7.46 -14.62
CA ILE A 335 -1.80 8.49 -15.47
C ILE A 335 -2.41 9.59 -14.61
N ALA A 336 -3.20 9.23 -13.58
CA ALA A 336 -3.85 10.16 -12.67
C ALA A 336 -2.84 11.00 -11.86
N ALA A 337 -1.77 10.36 -11.37
CA ALA A 337 -0.70 11.07 -10.67
C ALA A 337 0.08 12.01 -11.61
N SER A 338 0.42 11.55 -12.82
CA SER A 338 1.05 12.41 -13.82
C SER A 338 0.16 13.58 -14.25
N PHE A 339 -1.15 13.40 -14.27
CA PHE A 339 -2.10 14.47 -14.56
C PHE A 339 -2.06 15.54 -13.48
N LEU A 340 -2.19 15.18 -12.21
CA LEU A 340 -2.11 16.11 -11.09
C LEU A 340 -0.81 16.92 -11.12
N VAL A 341 0.32 16.22 -11.18
CA VAL A 341 1.64 16.85 -11.04
C VAL A 341 2.05 17.65 -12.27
N LYS A 342 1.71 17.18 -13.48
CA LYS A 342 2.26 17.73 -14.73
C LYS A 342 1.23 18.49 -15.57
N HIS A 343 -0.05 18.07 -15.60
CA HIS A 343 -1.09 18.84 -16.26
C HIS A 343 -1.58 19.99 -15.36
N LEU A 344 -1.87 19.69 -14.10
CA LEU A 344 -2.32 20.72 -13.17
C LEU A 344 -1.17 21.51 -12.53
N CYS A 345 0.06 20.99 -12.58
CA CYS A 345 1.24 21.57 -11.92
C CYS A 345 1.05 21.77 -10.41
N VAL A 346 0.39 20.78 -9.77
CA VAL A 346 0.13 20.75 -8.33
C VAL A 346 1.19 19.88 -7.64
N ASP A 347 1.55 20.24 -6.42
CA ASP A 347 2.53 19.50 -5.62
C ASP A 347 2.06 18.04 -5.44
N TRP A 348 2.98 17.10 -5.69
CA TRP A 348 2.72 15.67 -5.59
C TRP A 348 2.24 15.23 -4.19
N ARG A 349 2.58 16.00 -3.14
CA ARG A 349 2.17 15.71 -1.77
C ARG A 349 0.65 15.82 -1.56
N GLU A 350 -0.04 16.64 -2.37
CA GLU A 350 -1.51 16.70 -2.34
C GLU A 350 -2.12 15.36 -2.77
N GLY A 351 -1.64 14.82 -3.88
CA GLY A 351 -2.10 13.52 -4.38
C GLY A 351 -1.65 12.35 -3.50
N GLU A 352 -0.45 12.42 -2.94
CA GLU A 352 0.06 11.42 -2.00
C GLU A 352 -0.83 11.32 -0.76
N ARG A 353 -1.26 12.46 -0.19
CA ARG A 353 -2.18 12.50 0.95
C ARG A 353 -3.57 11.97 0.60
N TRP A 354 -4.08 12.32 -0.58
CA TRP A 354 -5.36 11.79 -1.05
C TRP A 354 -5.33 10.27 -1.22
N PHE A 355 -4.28 9.72 -1.83
CA PHE A 355 -4.11 8.28 -1.97
C PHE A 355 -3.92 7.59 -0.61
N TRP A 356 -3.18 8.22 0.30
CA TRP A 356 -3.02 7.71 1.67
C TRP A 356 -4.37 7.53 2.38
N ASP A 357 -5.30 8.45 2.18
CA ASP A 357 -6.63 8.42 2.83
C ASP A 357 -7.61 7.45 2.15
N THR A 358 -7.55 7.36 0.82
CA THR A 358 -8.58 6.69 0.02
C THR A 358 -8.21 5.29 -0.46
N LEU A 359 -6.93 4.88 -0.40
CA LEU A 359 -6.51 3.54 -0.80
C LEU A 359 -6.56 2.54 0.35
N VAL A 360 -7.10 1.34 0.09
CA VAL A 360 -7.02 0.19 1.01
C VAL A 360 -5.62 -0.45 1.02
N ASP A 361 -4.80 -0.17 0.04
CA ASP A 361 -3.41 -0.62 -0.06
C ASP A 361 -2.41 0.54 0.10
N ALA A 362 -2.75 1.53 0.93
CA ALA A 362 -1.92 2.70 1.19
C ALA A 362 -0.65 2.32 1.99
N ASP A 363 0.25 1.57 1.36
CA ASP A 363 1.58 1.29 1.91
C ASP A 363 2.44 2.57 1.89
N HIS A 364 3.02 2.93 3.03
CA HIS A 364 3.75 4.20 3.17
C HIS A 364 4.95 4.30 2.25
N ALA A 365 5.69 3.23 2.11
CA ALA A 365 6.86 3.19 1.25
C ALA A 365 6.46 3.22 -0.23
N ALA A 366 5.53 2.35 -0.63
CA ALA A 366 5.07 2.26 -2.01
C ALA A 366 4.38 3.55 -2.46
N ASN A 367 3.50 4.15 -1.63
CA ASN A 367 2.81 5.39 -1.96
C ASN A 367 3.83 6.54 -2.17
N ALA A 368 4.70 6.79 -1.20
CA ALA A 368 5.69 7.86 -1.28
C ALA A 368 6.67 7.69 -2.45
N VAL A 369 7.19 6.47 -2.65
CA VAL A 369 8.17 6.18 -3.71
C VAL A 369 7.54 6.35 -5.10
N ASN A 370 6.32 5.85 -5.33
CA ASN A 370 5.67 5.95 -6.62
C ASN A 370 5.19 7.38 -6.96
N TRP A 371 4.76 8.16 -5.95
CA TRP A 371 4.45 9.58 -6.15
C TRP A 371 5.69 10.38 -6.56
N GLN A 372 6.81 10.22 -5.83
CA GLN A 372 8.06 10.88 -6.20
C GLN A 372 8.65 10.36 -7.53
N TRP A 373 8.45 9.07 -7.85
CA TRP A 373 8.83 8.53 -9.15
C TRP A 373 8.07 9.24 -10.29
N THR A 374 6.77 9.40 -10.15
CA THR A 374 5.93 10.11 -11.14
C THR A 374 6.27 11.59 -11.21
N ALA A 375 6.48 12.23 -10.07
CA ALA A 375 6.80 13.66 -9.97
C ALA A 375 8.19 13.99 -10.53
N GLY A 376 9.11 13.02 -10.56
CA GLY A 376 10.49 13.26 -10.98
C GLY A 376 11.44 13.65 -9.82
N THR A 377 10.93 13.68 -8.59
CA THR A 377 11.63 14.17 -7.38
C THR A 377 12.35 13.07 -6.61
N GLY A 378 12.09 11.80 -6.93
CA GLY A 378 12.61 10.62 -6.22
C GLY A 378 14.04 10.26 -6.60
N VAL A 379 14.64 9.32 -5.83
CA VAL A 379 16.02 8.82 -6.04
C VAL A 379 16.15 8.04 -7.36
N ASP A 380 15.14 7.25 -7.74
CA ASP A 380 15.04 6.50 -9.00
C ASP A 380 13.82 6.98 -9.81
N ALA A 381 13.72 8.30 -9.97
CA ALA A 381 12.56 8.90 -10.61
C ALA A 381 12.75 9.07 -12.11
N GLN A 382 11.66 8.93 -12.85
CA GLN A 382 11.63 9.34 -14.25
C GLN A 382 11.90 10.85 -14.38
N MET A 383 12.34 11.29 -15.57
CA MET A 383 12.51 12.71 -15.83
C MET A 383 11.17 13.46 -15.73
N PHE A 384 11.17 14.65 -15.12
CA PHE A 384 9.97 15.47 -14.99
C PHE A 384 9.30 15.74 -16.34
N VAL A 385 10.07 15.97 -17.38
CA VAL A 385 9.57 16.26 -18.74
C VAL A 385 8.84 15.10 -19.42
N ARG A 386 8.90 13.89 -18.86
CA ARG A 386 8.14 12.74 -19.36
C ARG A 386 6.69 12.81 -18.86
N ILE A 387 5.84 13.44 -19.64
CA ILE A 387 4.42 13.63 -19.36
C ILE A 387 3.61 12.47 -19.94
N MET A 388 2.80 11.82 -19.11
CA MET A 388 1.86 10.79 -19.57
C MET A 388 0.57 11.46 -20.04
N ALA A 389 0.46 11.67 -21.37
CA ALA A 389 -0.71 12.29 -21.97
C ALA A 389 -1.94 11.37 -21.86
N PRO A 390 -3.01 11.70 -21.11
CA PRO A 390 -4.14 10.79 -20.87
C PRO A 390 -4.82 10.34 -22.16
N LEU A 391 -4.99 11.23 -23.13
CA LEU A 391 -5.63 10.96 -24.43
C LEU A 391 -4.84 9.99 -25.31
N VAL A 392 -3.51 9.90 -25.12
CA VAL A 392 -2.63 8.95 -25.82
C VAL A 392 -2.57 7.61 -25.06
N GLN A 393 -2.53 7.68 -23.72
CA GLN A 393 -2.40 6.49 -22.89
C GLN A 393 -3.69 5.64 -22.90
N SER A 394 -4.85 6.30 -22.93
CA SER A 394 -6.15 5.64 -22.83
C SER A 394 -6.40 4.64 -23.98
N PRO A 395 -6.31 5.00 -25.26
CA PRO A 395 -6.47 4.03 -26.35
C PRO A 395 -5.31 3.03 -26.41
N LYS A 396 -4.08 3.46 -26.09
CA LYS A 396 -2.90 2.57 -26.11
C LYS A 396 -3.06 1.36 -25.18
N PHE A 397 -3.74 1.51 -24.05
CA PHE A 397 -3.94 0.47 -23.05
C PHE A 397 -5.37 -0.07 -23.02
N ASP A 398 -6.12 0.09 -24.11
CA ASP A 398 -7.47 -0.47 -24.27
C ASP A 398 -8.38 -0.17 -23.07
N CYS A 399 -8.49 1.13 -22.73
CA CYS A 399 -9.23 1.54 -21.55
C CYS A 399 -10.73 1.78 -21.80
N GLY A 400 -11.28 1.43 -22.97
CA GLY A 400 -12.67 1.75 -23.33
C GLY A 400 -13.69 1.19 -22.34
N ASP A 401 -13.65 -0.12 -22.08
CA ASP A 401 -14.57 -0.77 -21.15
C ASP A 401 -14.33 -0.36 -19.69
N TYR A 402 -13.09 -0.05 -19.33
CA TYR A 402 -12.78 0.54 -18.03
C TYR A 402 -13.47 1.91 -17.85
N ILE A 403 -13.41 2.77 -18.87
CA ILE A 403 -14.10 4.07 -18.85
C ILE A 403 -15.62 3.87 -18.80
N ARG A 404 -16.21 2.96 -19.61
CA ARG A 404 -17.64 2.65 -19.57
C ARG A 404 -18.12 2.26 -18.19
N ARG A 405 -17.32 1.46 -17.49
CA ARG A 405 -17.63 1.00 -16.13
C ARG A 405 -17.66 2.13 -15.10
N TRP A 406 -16.71 3.05 -15.16
CA TRP A 406 -16.52 4.04 -14.10
C TRP A 406 -17.01 5.44 -14.45
N VAL A 407 -17.32 5.69 -15.72
CA VAL A 407 -17.90 6.95 -16.22
C VAL A 407 -19.17 6.64 -16.99
N PRO A 408 -20.27 6.30 -16.28
CA PRO A 408 -21.52 5.85 -16.92
C PRO A 408 -22.11 6.88 -17.88
N GLU A 409 -21.82 8.17 -17.72
CA GLU A 409 -22.21 9.23 -18.63
C GLU A 409 -21.66 9.01 -20.06
N LEU A 410 -20.53 8.32 -20.18
CA LEU A 410 -19.85 8.02 -21.45
C LEU A 410 -20.12 6.60 -21.96
N ALA A 411 -20.85 5.77 -21.22
CA ALA A 411 -20.96 4.33 -21.50
C ALA A 411 -21.57 4.01 -22.88
N HIS A 412 -22.37 4.93 -23.43
CA HIS A 412 -23.00 4.79 -24.75
C HIS A 412 -22.07 5.07 -25.93
N LEU A 413 -20.88 5.61 -25.68
CA LEU A 413 -19.94 6.00 -26.73
C LEU A 413 -19.15 4.78 -27.24
N PRO A 414 -19.02 4.64 -28.57
CA PRO A 414 -18.13 3.63 -29.15
C PRO A 414 -16.65 4.03 -29.02
N ASP A 415 -15.75 3.07 -29.16
CA ASP A 415 -14.36 3.35 -29.44
C ASP A 415 -14.22 3.89 -30.89
N PRO A 416 -13.33 4.87 -31.12
CA PRO A 416 -12.39 5.52 -30.19
C PRO A 416 -12.98 6.74 -29.45
N LEU A 417 -14.24 7.11 -29.66
CA LEU A 417 -14.82 8.36 -29.16
C LEU A 417 -14.84 8.45 -27.62
N ILE A 418 -14.90 7.31 -26.93
CA ILE A 418 -14.97 7.28 -25.47
C ILE A 418 -13.70 7.81 -24.79
N HIS A 419 -12.55 7.75 -25.48
CA HIS A 419 -11.27 8.21 -24.95
C HIS A 419 -11.12 9.73 -24.93
N ASP A 420 -11.76 10.41 -25.90
CA ASP A 420 -11.81 11.87 -26.03
C ASP A 420 -13.12 12.28 -26.73
N PRO A 421 -14.24 12.33 -25.99
CA PRO A 421 -15.53 12.64 -26.59
C PRO A 421 -15.55 14.03 -27.22
N PRO A 422 -15.87 14.15 -28.51
CA PRO A 422 -15.94 15.45 -29.19
C PRO A 422 -17.11 16.32 -28.67
N LEU A 423 -18.19 15.66 -28.27
CA LEU A 423 -19.34 16.28 -27.61
C LEU A 423 -19.46 15.70 -26.20
N ARG A 424 -19.55 16.56 -25.20
CA ARG A 424 -19.72 16.15 -23.81
C ARG A 424 -21.19 15.93 -23.49
N PRO A 425 -21.59 14.71 -23.06
CA PRO A 425 -22.96 14.49 -22.65
C PRO A 425 -23.27 15.29 -21.38
N ARG A 426 -24.56 15.50 -21.13
CA ARG A 426 -25.03 16.19 -19.92
C ARG A 426 -24.52 15.48 -18.67
N GLY A 427 -23.90 16.24 -17.76
CA GLY A 427 -23.34 15.73 -16.52
C GLY A 427 -21.86 15.37 -16.58
N TYR A 428 -21.25 15.33 -17.75
CA TYR A 428 -19.81 15.12 -17.89
C TYR A 428 -19.09 16.42 -18.29
N PRO A 429 -18.03 16.86 -17.58
CA PRO A 429 -17.42 18.16 -17.80
C PRO A 429 -16.56 18.23 -19.06
N ALA A 430 -16.32 19.45 -19.55
CA ALA A 430 -15.24 19.75 -20.46
C ALA A 430 -13.88 19.56 -19.75
N PRO A 431 -12.78 19.34 -20.50
CA PRO A 431 -11.44 19.33 -19.92
C PRO A 431 -11.15 20.61 -19.15
N ILE A 432 -10.73 20.47 -17.88
CA ILE A 432 -10.37 21.63 -17.01
C ILE A 432 -9.13 22.37 -17.51
N ILE A 433 -8.33 21.73 -18.36
CA ILE A 433 -7.17 22.31 -19.04
C ILE A 433 -6.92 21.57 -20.35
N GLY A 434 -6.49 22.27 -21.41
CA GLY A 434 -6.03 21.67 -22.66
C GLY A 434 -4.66 21.02 -22.50
N HIS A 435 -4.44 19.85 -23.15
CA HIS A 435 -3.17 19.13 -23.04
C HIS A 435 -1.94 19.95 -23.51
N VAL A 436 -2.07 20.71 -24.61
CA VAL A 436 -0.97 21.53 -25.16
C VAL A 436 -0.56 22.63 -24.17
N GLU A 437 -1.55 23.34 -23.61
CA GLU A 437 -1.34 24.38 -22.60
C GLU A 437 -0.71 23.78 -21.33
N ALA A 438 -1.26 22.68 -20.82
CA ALA A 438 -0.76 21.99 -19.64
C ALA A 438 0.71 21.59 -19.81
N ARG A 439 1.05 21.01 -20.97
CA ARG A 439 2.41 20.59 -21.28
C ARG A 439 3.36 21.81 -21.35
N ALA A 440 2.98 22.87 -22.01
CA ALA A 440 3.79 24.09 -22.09
C ALA A 440 4.06 24.68 -20.70
N ARG A 441 3.03 24.75 -19.85
CA ARG A 441 3.13 25.22 -18.46
C ARG A 441 4.09 24.36 -17.63
N ALA A 442 3.98 23.03 -17.69
CA ALA A 442 4.84 22.12 -16.94
C ALA A 442 6.31 22.27 -17.37
N LEU A 443 6.57 22.35 -18.67
CA LEU A 443 7.94 22.54 -19.20
C LEU A 443 8.52 23.90 -18.78
N ALA A 444 7.74 24.97 -18.86
CA ALA A 444 8.18 26.31 -18.44
C ALA A 444 8.51 26.35 -16.95
N ALA A 445 7.71 25.70 -16.07
CA ALA A 445 8.00 25.61 -14.65
C ALA A 445 9.30 24.84 -14.37
N HIS A 446 9.52 23.73 -15.10
CA HIS A 446 10.77 22.96 -14.98
C HIS A 446 12.00 23.68 -15.53
N ASP A 447 11.85 24.48 -16.60
CA ASP A 447 12.95 25.27 -17.15
C ASP A 447 13.36 26.42 -16.21
N ARG A 448 12.38 27.08 -15.55
CA ARG A 448 12.65 28.02 -14.46
C ARG A 448 13.44 27.35 -13.33
N LEU A 449 12.98 26.18 -12.86
CA LEU A 449 13.69 25.42 -11.85
C LEU A 449 15.15 25.13 -12.21
N LYS A 450 15.44 24.84 -13.49
CA LYS A 450 16.82 24.59 -13.95
C LYS A 450 17.67 25.87 -14.01
N ALA A 451 17.05 27.00 -14.34
CA ALA A 451 17.77 28.27 -14.42
C ALA A 451 18.23 28.78 -13.05
N ASP A 452 17.56 28.30 -11.97
CA ASP A 452 17.86 28.66 -10.59
C ASP A 452 18.88 27.70 -9.92
N ILE A 453 19.36 26.68 -10.62
CA ILE A 453 20.38 25.70 -10.16
C ILE A 453 21.74 26.06 -10.73
#